data_39a7a9e727c79c5e1e1a166a15c54b2d
#
_entry.id   39a7a9e727c79c5e1e1a166a15c54b2d
#
_cell.length_a   1.000
_cell.length_b   1.000
_cell.length_c   1.000
_cell.angle_alpha   90.00
_cell.angle_beta   90.00
_cell.angle_gamma   90.00
#
_symmetry.space_group_name_H-M   'P 1'
#
loop_
_entity.id
_entity.type
_entity.pdbx_description
1 polymer ?
#
loop_
_entity_poly.entity_id
_entity_poly.type
_entity_poly.pdbx_seq_one_letter_code
_entity_poly.pdbx_strand_id
1 'polypeptide(L)'
;YLVFTLLPSLAILTIVPYTTLFRSAEIRVVEVGKTVNSPACHPEFDTPKGLLQFVRRLRKLSGGKPVGFKLCLGRKVEFMAIVKAMLETNILPDFITIDGAEGGTGAAPVEFANRLGTPCIEATYYINQVLIGAGLRNQMRLISAGQTASGFDMLEKIVVGADTVNAARAMMIALGCVQAKACNTNECPTGIATQNPARARAIIVDEKSQRVKNFHKATVHVFQELCGA
;
A
#
# COMPACT_ATOMS: atom_id res chain seq x y z
N TYR A 1 -10.96 8.64 -0.02
CA TYR A 1 -10.51 7.55 0.85
C TYR A 1 -9.32 8.03 1.68
N LEU A 2 -9.35 7.76 3.01
CA LEU A 2 -8.22 7.99 3.90
C LEU A 2 -7.56 6.64 4.19
N VAL A 3 -6.30 6.50 3.83
CA VAL A 3 -5.49 5.30 4.06
C VAL A 3 -4.25 5.68 4.83
N PHE A 4 -3.97 4.97 5.90
CA PHE A 4 -2.70 5.03 6.59
C PHE A 4 -2.07 3.64 6.66
N THR A 5 -0.77 3.58 6.70
CA THR A 5 -0.02 2.33 6.66
C THR A 5 0.42 1.94 8.06
N LEU A 6 0.10 0.71 8.46
CA LEU A 6 0.64 0.08 9.64
C LEU A 6 1.93 -0.66 9.27
N LEU A 7 3.00 -0.34 9.94
CA LEU A 7 4.24 -1.12 9.84
C LEU A 7 4.15 -2.35 10.75
N PRO A 8 4.69 -3.49 10.35
CA PRO A 8 4.78 -4.65 11.22
C PRO A 8 5.62 -4.30 12.45
N SER A 9 5.32 -4.92 13.57
CA SER A 9 5.96 -4.68 14.88
C SER A 9 7.45 -5.04 14.93
N LEU A 10 7.99 -5.73 13.93
CA LEU A 10 9.43 -5.75 13.72
C LEU A 10 9.84 -4.36 13.22
N ALA A 11 10.35 -3.57 14.14
CA ALA A 11 11.02 -2.31 13.86
C ALA A 11 12.28 -2.57 13.02
N ILE A 12 12.06 -2.87 11.74
CA ILE A 12 13.13 -2.76 10.78
C ILE A 12 13.22 -1.27 10.54
N LEU A 13 14.21 -0.67 11.19
CA LEU A 13 14.66 0.67 10.88
C LEU A 13 14.99 0.69 9.38
N THR A 14 13.98 0.95 8.56
CA THR A 14 14.22 1.28 7.18
C THR A 14 14.80 2.68 7.23
N ILE A 15 16.12 2.76 7.45
CA ILE A 15 16.87 3.99 7.24
C ILE A 15 16.72 4.29 5.77
N VAL A 16 15.70 5.08 5.45
CA VAL A 16 15.58 5.68 4.14
C VAL A 16 16.38 6.96 4.22
N PRO A 17 17.61 7.04 3.68
CA PRO A 17 18.32 8.28 3.57
C PRO A 17 17.56 9.15 2.57
N TYR A 18 16.59 9.88 3.05
CA TYR A 18 15.80 10.79 2.27
C TYR A 18 16.37 12.19 2.50
N THR A 19 17.13 12.67 1.55
CA THR A 19 17.52 14.08 1.55
C THR A 19 16.25 14.89 1.35
N THR A 20 15.76 15.52 2.41
CA THR A 20 14.55 16.33 2.35
C THR A 20 14.81 17.55 1.50
N LEU A 21 14.19 17.61 0.34
CA LEU A 21 14.07 18.80 -0.46
C LEU A 21 13.17 19.82 0.27
N PHE A 22 13.35 21.10 0.01
CA PHE A 22 12.67 22.21 0.68
C PHE A 22 11.16 21.95 0.91
N ARG A 23 10.44 21.62 -0.15
CA ARG A 23 8.99 21.36 -0.09
C ARG A 23 8.63 20.12 0.75
N SER A 24 9.44 19.08 0.68
CA SER A 24 9.19 17.86 1.48
C SER A 24 9.50 18.10 2.96
N ALA A 25 10.52 18.92 3.27
CA ALA A 25 10.87 19.30 4.62
C ALA A 25 9.76 20.15 5.26
N GLU A 26 9.24 21.12 4.52
CA GLU A 26 8.11 21.96 4.95
C GLU A 26 6.87 21.12 5.29
N ILE A 27 6.45 20.24 4.37
CA ILE A 27 5.27 19.38 4.57
C ILE A 27 5.46 18.41 5.76
N ARG A 28 6.68 17.92 5.97
CA ARG A 28 7.01 16.97 7.04
C ARG A 28 7.43 17.63 8.35
N VAL A 29 7.52 18.96 8.37
CA VAL A 29 7.97 19.75 9.55
C VAL A 29 9.33 19.27 10.05
N VAL A 30 10.29 19.13 9.15
CA VAL A 30 11.67 18.69 9.42
C VAL A 30 12.68 19.65 8.78
N GLU A 31 13.90 19.63 9.25
CA GLU A 31 14.95 20.49 8.68
C GLU A 31 15.35 20.03 7.26
N VAL A 32 15.57 21.00 6.38
CA VAL A 32 16.03 20.75 5.01
C VAL A 32 17.40 20.07 5.01
N GLY A 33 17.58 19.06 4.15
CA GLY A 33 18.84 18.35 4.02
C GLY A 33 19.11 17.28 5.08
N LYS A 34 18.22 17.13 6.09
CA LYS A 34 18.35 16.05 7.07
C LYS A 34 17.72 14.75 6.56
N THR A 35 18.35 13.65 6.95
CA THR A 35 17.79 12.31 6.74
C THR A 35 16.60 12.10 7.67
N VAL A 36 15.47 11.70 7.11
CA VAL A 36 14.26 11.36 7.88
C VAL A 36 14.12 9.85 7.95
N ASN A 37 14.13 9.33 9.16
CA ASN A 37 13.87 7.92 9.41
C ASN A 37 12.37 7.70 9.61
N SER A 38 11.82 6.68 8.98
CA SER A 38 10.44 6.28 9.24
C SER A 38 10.33 5.76 10.69
N PRO A 39 9.32 6.21 11.46
CA PRO A 39 9.13 5.71 12.83
C PRO A 39 8.75 4.23 12.80
N ALA A 40 9.18 3.50 13.84
CA ALA A 40 8.86 2.09 13.99
C ALA A 40 7.36 1.83 14.27
N CYS A 41 6.68 2.80 14.88
CA CYS A 41 5.27 2.74 15.24
C CYS A 41 4.54 4.00 14.76
N HIS A 42 3.23 3.89 14.61
CA HIS A 42 2.40 5.06 14.32
C HIS A 42 2.35 5.98 15.55
N PRO A 43 2.53 7.31 15.43
CA PRO A 43 2.61 8.20 16.59
C PRO A 43 1.28 8.37 17.35
N GLU A 44 0.14 8.14 16.71
CA GLU A 44 -1.18 8.37 17.29
C GLU A 44 -1.74 7.18 18.08
N PHE A 45 -1.15 6.01 17.97
CA PHE A 45 -1.60 4.80 18.68
C PHE A 45 -0.50 3.74 18.77
N ASP A 46 -0.56 2.93 19.82
CA ASP A 46 0.35 1.83 20.14
C ASP A 46 -0.38 0.50 20.39
N THR A 47 -1.70 0.51 20.40
CA THR A 47 -2.55 -0.65 20.67
C THR A 47 -3.59 -0.85 19.57
N PRO A 48 -4.11 -2.09 19.38
CA PRO A 48 -5.20 -2.36 18.46
C PRO A 48 -6.46 -1.54 18.74
N LYS A 49 -6.79 -1.28 20.01
CA LYS A 49 -7.93 -0.42 20.37
C LYS A 49 -7.65 1.04 20.00
N GLY A 50 -6.44 1.52 20.23
CA GLY A 50 -6.00 2.86 19.85
C GLY A 50 -6.10 3.08 18.33
N LEU A 51 -5.69 2.09 17.51
CA LEU A 51 -5.88 2.09 16.07
C LEU A 51 -7.34 2.32 15.69
N LEU A 52 -8.27 1.57 16.28
CA LEU A 52 -9.69 1.68 15.93
C LEU A 52 -10.31 3.01 16.42
N GLN A 53 -9.88 3.52 17.56
CA GLN A 53 -10.27 4.86 18.02
C GLN A 53 -9.76 5.94 17.06
N PHE A 54 -8.57 5.78 16.50
CA PHE A 54 -8.01 6.67 15.50
C PHE A 54 -8.82 6.60 14.18
N VAL A 55 -9.20 5.41 13.72
CA VAL A 55 -10.13 5.24 12.58
C VAL A 55 -11.43 6.00 12.81
N ARG A 56 -12.04 5.85 13.97
CA ARG A 56 -13.27 6.58 14.34
C ARG A 56 -13.08 8.08 14.34
N ARG A 57 -11.95 8.56 14.88
CA ARG A 57 -11.60 9.99 14.91
C ARG A 57 -11.46 10.56 13.49
N LEU A 58 -10.74 9.85 12.61
CA LEU A 58 -10.56 10.26 11.21
C LEU A 58 -11.89 10.27 10.44
N ARG A 59 -12.76 9.27 10.65
CA ARG A 59 -14.10 9.24 10.05
C ARG A 59 -14.93 10.45 10.47
N LYS A 60 -14.88 10.83 11.76
CA LYS A 60 -15.55 12.04 12.25
C LYS A 60 -14.98 13.31 11.63
N LEU A 61 -13.67 13.46 11.60
CA LEU A 61 -12.99 14.65 11.06
C LEU A 61 -13.19 14.81 9.55
N SER A 62 -13.35 13.71 8.81
CA SER A 62 -13.60 13.72 7.38
C SER A 62 -15.06 13.94 6.97
N GLY A 63 -15.96 14.15 7.94
CA GLY A 63 -17.39 14.26 7.68
C GLY A 63 -18.04 12.97 7.22
N GLY A 64 -17.59 11.80 7.76
CA GLY A 64 -18.17 10.50 7.48
C GLY A 64 -17.62 9.80 6.23
N LYS A 65 -16.53 10.26 5.65
CA LYS A 65 -15.89 9.57 4.52
C LYS A 65 -15.33 8.21 4.95
N PRO A 66 -15.31 7.21 4.03
CA PRO A 66 -14.72 5.90 4.32
C PRO A 66 -13.27 6.01 4.79
N VAL A 67 -12.96 5.35 5.91
CA VAL A 67 -11.62 5.30 6.51
C VAL A 67 -11.18 3.86 6.66
N GLY A 68 -10.01 3.55 6.15
CA GLY A 68 -9.36 2.25 6.30
C GLY A 68 -7.88 2.40 6.52
N PHE A 69 -7.21 1.29 6.71
CA PHE A 69 -5.77 1.24 6.87
C PHE A 69 -5.14 0.17 5.97
N LYS A 70 -3.85 0.35 5.72
CA LYS A 70 -3.00 -0.60 5.01
C LYS A 70 -2.05 -1.26 5.99
N LEU A 71 -1.93 -2.57 5.92
CA LEU A 71 -0.98 -3.33 6.71
C LEU A 71 -0.21 -4.33 5.84
N CYS A 72 1.01 -4.65 6.25
CA CYS A 72 1.71 -5.86 5.87
C CYS A 72 1.57 -6.85 7.03
N LEU A 73 1.08 -8.05 6.75
CA LEU A 73 0.90 -9.06 7.78
C LEU A 73 2.26 -9.62 8.21
N GLY A 74 2.67 -9.32 9.44
CA GLY A 74 3.83 -9.91 10.07
C GLY A 74 3.45 -11.20 10.78
N ARG A 75 3.14 -11.11 12.07
CA ARG A 75 2.65 -12.25 12.85
C ARG A 75 1.12 -12.33 12.81
N LYS A 76 0.61 -13.51 12.53
CA LYS A 76 -0.82 -13.79 12.42
C LYS A 76 -1.62 -13.36 13.67
N VAL A 77 -1.03 -13.53 14.86
CA VAL A 77 -1.64 -13.14 16.13
C VAL A 77 -1.90 -11.64 16.26
N GLU A 78 -1.12 -10.80 15.61
CA GLU A 78 -1.30 -9.34 15.64
C GLU A 78 -2.58 -8.92 14.92
N PHE A 79 -2.88 -9.56 13.80
CA PHE A 79 -4.16 -9.31 13.11
C PHE A 79 -5.34 -9.83 13.92
N MET A 80 -5.21 -10.99 14.58
CA MET A 80 -6.25 -11.49 15.48
C MET A 80 -6.50 -10.52 16.64
N ALA A 81 -5.47 -9.86 17.18
CA ALA A 81 -5.62 -8.84 18.21
C ALA A 81 -6.41 -7.61 17.70
N ILE A 82 -6.20 -7.20 16.44
CA ILE A 82 -6.99 -6.15 15.80
C ILE A 82 -8.46 -6.57 15.67
N VAL A 83 -8.72 -7.80 15.20
CA VAL A 83 -10.09 -8.33 15.08
C VAL A 83 -10.78 -8.43 16.45
N LYS A 84 -10.07 -8.90 17.48
CA LYS A 84 -10.59 -8.89 18.86
C LYS A 84 -10.95 -7.48 19.31
N ALA A 85 -10.10 -6.50 19.04
CA ALA A 85 -10.41 -5.10 19.36
C ALA A 85 -11.63 -4.58 18.58
N MET A 86 -11.82 -4.97 17.31
CA MET A 86 -13.03 -4.65 16.53
C MET A 86 -14.28 -5.15 17.23
N LEU A 87 -14.28 -6.41 17.68
CA LEU A 87 -15.41 -7.02 18.38
C LEU A 87 -15.68 -6.33 19.72
N GLU A 88 -14.64 -6.00 20.49
CA GLU A 88 -14.76 -5.37 21.80
C GLU A 88 -15.20 -3.90 21.73
N THR A 89 -14.78 -3.16 20.70
CA THR A 89 -15.06 -1.72 20.58
C THR A 89 -16.26 -1.42 19.70
N ASN A 90 -16.70 -2.39 18.90
CA ASN A 90 -17.69 -2.23 17.84
C ASN A 90 -17.32 -1.11 16.84
N ILE A 91 -16.01 -0.92 16.61
CA ILE A 91 -15.47 0.04 15.63
C ILE A 91 -14.81 -0.76 14.51
N LEU A 92 -15.31 -0.60 13.29
CA LEU A 92 -14.80 -1.27 12.11
C LEU A 92 -14.21 -0.27 11.12
N PRO A 93 -13.08 -0.60 10.45
CA PRO A 93 -12.64 0.15 9.29
C PRO A 93 -13.59 -0.11 8.12
N ASP A 94 -13.71 0.83 7.20
CA ASP A 94 -14.53 0.64 5.99
C ASP A 94 -13.82 -0.29 4.99
N PHE A 95 -12.49 -0.31 5.02
CA PHE A 95 -11.67 -1.22 4.22
C PHE A 95 -10.31 -1.51 4.89
N ILE A 96 -9.71 -2.63 4.51
CA ILE A 96 -8.34 -3.00 4.88
C ILE A 96 -7.56 -3.27 3.59
N THR A 97 -6.45 -2.58 3.40
CA THR A 97 -5.52 -2.87 2.31
C THR A 97 -4.42 -3.80 2.83
N ILE A 98 -4.33 -4.97 2.22
CA ILE A 98 -3.35 -5.99 2.55
C ILE A 98 -2.17 -5.82 1.61
N ASP A 99 -1.02 -5.42 2.15
CA ASP A 99 0.24 -5.39 1.41
C ASP A 99 1.00 -6.69 1.65
N GLY A 100 1.51 -7.28 0.60
CA GLY A 100 2.31 -8.50 0.72
C GLY A 100 3.77 -8.21 1.10
N ALA A 101 4.51 -9.27 1.38
CA ALA A 101 5.96 -9.19 1.53
C ALA A 101 6.67 -8.81 0.22
N GLU A 102 5.96 -8.94 -0.90
CA GLU A 102 6.49 -8.71 -2.24
C GLU A 102 6.66 -7.22 -2.52
N GLY A 103 7.80 -6.88 -3.06
CA GLY A 103 8.09 -5.50 -3.46
C GLY A 103 9.10 -4.83 -2.55
N GLY A 104 9.02 -3.53 -2.53
CA GLY A 104 9.94 -2.62 -1.88
C GLY A 104 10.09 -1.35 -2.72
N THR A 105 10.47 -0.25 -2.10
CA THR A 105 10.81 0.98 -2.79
C THR A 105 12.29 0.97 -3.19
N GLY A 106 12.76 1.98 -3.97
CA GLY A 106 14.19 2.15 -4.27
C GLY A 106 15.05 2.31 -3.02
N ALA A 107 14.46 2.75 -1.91
CA ALA A 107 15.12 2.94 -0.62
C ALA A 107 15.14 1.69 0.27
N ALA A 108 14.40 0.63 -0.10
CA ALA A 108 14.38 -0.59 0.71
C ALA A 108 15.71 -1.35 0.57
N PRO A 109 16.32 -1.81 1.69
CA PRO A 109 17.46 -2.71 1.63
C PRO A 109 17.15 -3.94 0.79
N VAL A 110 18.10 -4.39 -0.03
CA VAL A 110 17.89 -5.48 -0.98
C VAL A 110 17.50 -6.77 -0.27
N GLU A 111 18.08 -7.03 0.90
CA GLU A 111 17.80 -8.21 1.73
C GLU A 111 16.38 -8.23 2.26
N PHE A 112 15.74 -7.07 2.37
CA PHE A 112 14.38 -6.94 2.89
C PHE A 112 13.32 -6.88 1.78
N ALA A 113 13.72 -6.49 0.58
CA ALA A 113 12.81 -6.46 -0.56
C ALA A 113 12.33 -7.88 -0.90
N ASN A 114 11.02 -8.07 -0.99
CA ASN A 114 10.34 -9.33 -1.25
C ASN A 114 10.47 -10.42 -0.16
N ARG A 115 10.89 -10.08 1.07
CA ARG A 115 11.20 -11.09 2.09
C ARG A 115 10.60 -10.86 3.46
N LEU A 116 10.14 -9.65 3.75
CA LEU A 116 9.61 -9.31 5.06
C LEU A 116 8.10 -9.24 5.05
N GLY A 117 7.49 -10.02 5.92
CA GLY A 117 6.04 -10.16 6.02
C GLY A 117 5.54 -11.45 5.36
N THR A 118 4.24 -11.63 5.38
CA THR A 118 3.55 -12.76 4.75
C THR A 118 3.31 -12.44 3.26
N PRO A 119 3.52 -13.41 2.35
CA PRO A 119 3.17 -13.24 0.94
C PRO A 119 1.72 -12.79 0.74
N CYS A 120 1.49 -11.97 -0.28
CA CYS A 120 0.20 -11.29 -0.49
C CYS A 120 -1.00 -12.24 -0.57
N ILE A 121 -0.87 -13.34 -1.30
CA ILE A 121 -1.94 -14.35 -1.47
C ILE A 121 -2.25 -15.01 -0.12
N GLU A 122 -1.22 -15.47 0.60
CA GLU A 122 -1.39 -16.09 1.91
C GLU A 122 -2.00 -15.10 2.92
N ALA A 123 -1.52 -13.86 2.94
CA ALA A 123 -2.01 -12.82 3.84
C ALA A 123 -3.48 -12.48 3.55
N THR A 124 -3.85 -12.36 2.27
CA THR A 124 -5.23 -12.06 1.86
C THR A 124 -6.17 -13.20 2.27
N TYR A 125 -5.79 -14.44 1.96
CA TYR A 125 -6.55 -15.62 2.36
C TYR A 125 -6.73 -15.68 3.88
N TYR A 126 -5.64 -15.56 4.64
CA TYR A 126 -5.68 -15.63 6.10
C TYR A 126 -6.59 -14.54 6.70
N ILE A 127 -6.43 -13.29 6.28
CA ILE A 127 -7.23 -12.16 6.77
C ILE A 127 -8.70 -12.37 6.42
N ASN A 128 -9.01 -12.81 5.21
CA ASN A 128 -10.36 -13.13 4.78
C ASN A 128 -10.99 -14.20 5.69
N GLN A 129 -10.28 -15.31 5.96
CA GLN A 129 -10.80 -16.40 6.81
C GLN A 129 -11.01 -15.95 8.26
N VAL A 130 -10.12 -15.16 8.83
CA VAL A 130 -10.28 -14.63 10.19
C VAL A 130 -11.50 -13.71 10.28
N LEU A 131 -11.73 -12.86 9.29
CA LEU A 131 -12.90 -11.98 9.26
C LEU A 131 -14.22 -12.75 9.04
N ILE A 132 -14.20 -13.82 8.25
CA ILE A 132 -15.35 -14.73 8.10
C ILE A 132 -15.66 -15.38 9.45
N GLY A 133 -14.64 -15.97 10.10
CA GLY A 133 -14.80 -16.62 11.39
C GLY A 133 -15.29 -15.69 12.52
N ALA A 134 -14.96 -14.41 12.43
CA ALA A 134 -15.44 -13.37 13.35
C ALA A 134 -16.80 -12.78 12.99
N GLY A 135 -17.40 -13.15 11.86
CA GLY A 135 -18.66 -12.57 11.39
C GLY A 135 -18.55 -11.13 10.87
N LEU A 136 -17.34 -10.66 10.58
CA LEU A 136 -17.07 -9.26 10.21
C LEU A 136 -16.87 -9.05 8.70
N ARG A 137 -16.63 -10.12 7.92
CA ARG A 137 -16.19 -10.03 6.53
C ARG A 137 -17.08 -9.16 5.63
N ASN A 138 -18.40 -9.25 5.79
CA ASN A 138 -19.36 -8.52 4.98
C ASN A 138 -19.49 -7.03 5.33
N GLN A 139 -18.87 -6.59 6.42
CA GLN A 139 -18.98 -5.23 6.94
C GLN A 139 -17.84 -4.32 6.48
N MET A 140 -16.85 -4.86 5.77
CA MET A 140 -15.70 -4.11 5.27
C MET A 140 -15.22 -4.65 3.94
N ARG A 141 -14.40 -3.86 3.23
CA ARG A 141 -13.78 -4.26 1.97
C ARG A 141 -12.33 -4.66 2.17
N LEU A 142 -11.90 -5.73 1.50
CA LEU A 142 -10.51 -6.15 1.43
C LEU A 142 -9.90 -5.73 0.11
N ILE A 143 -8.75 -5.06 0.17
CA ILE A 143 -7.98 -4.61 -0.98
C ILE A 143 -6.64 -5.33 -0.95
N SER A 144 -6.35 -6.14 -1.95
CA SER A 144 -5.08 -6.85 -2.03
C SER A 144 -4.06 -6.04 -2.83
N ALA A 145 -2.85 -5.86 -2.29
CA ALA A 145 -1.77 -5.07 -2.86
C ALA A 145 -0.43 -5.80 -2.80
N GLY A 146 0.09 -6.21 -3.94
CA GLY A 146 1.39 -6.90 -4.03
C GLY A 146 1.60 -7.46 -5.43
N GLN A 147 2.63 -7.01 -6.13
CA GLN A 147 3.08 -7.47 -7.46
C GLN A 147 1.97 -7.89 -8.46
N THR A 148 0.93 -7.08 -8.59
CA THR A 148 -0.13 -7.32 -9.57
C THR A 148 0.28 -6.75 -10.90
N ALA A 149 0.51 -7.59 -11.89
CA ALA A 149 0.97 -7.20 -13.22
C ALA A 149 0.07 -7.71 -14.36
N SER A 150 -0.67 -8.79 -14.13
CA SER A 150 -1.51 -9.45 -15.14
C SER A 150 -2.96 -9.60 -14.67
N GLY A 151 -3.85 -9.96 -15.60
CA GLY A 151 -5.23 -10.33 -15.28
C GLY A 151 -5.30 -11.58 -14.40
N PHE A 152 -4.36 -12.51 -14.55
CA PHE A 152 -4.27 -13.70 -13.71
C PHE A 152 -3.91 -13.37 -12.25
N ASP A 153 -2.94 -12.46 -12.02
CA ASP A 153 -2.60 -12.01 -10.66
C ASP A 153 -3.80 -11.32 -9.98
N MET A 154 -4.66 -10.64 -10.77
CA MET A 154 -5.89 -10.05 -10.25
C MET A 154 -6.88 -11.13 -9.83
N LEU A 155 -7.09 -12.14 -10.70
CA LEU A 155 -8.01 -13.25 -10.43
C LEU A 155 -7.61 -14.02 -9.17
N GLU A 156 -6.33 -14.38 -9.04
CA GLU A 156 -5.80 -15.06 -7.85
C GLU A 156 -6.17 -14.34 -6.55
N LYS A 157 -5.97 -13.01 -6.51
CA LYS A 157 -6.27 -12.18 -5.33
C LYS A 157 -7.76 -12.11 -5.01
N ILE A 158 -8.60 -12.03 -6.04
CA ILE A 158 -10.06 -12.04 -5.88
C ILE A 158 -10.53 -13.40 -5.36
N VAL A 159 -10.04 -14.49 -5.92
CA VAL A 159 -10.41 -15.86 -5.51
C VAL A 159 -10.08 -16.14 -4.05
N VAL A 160 -8.94 -15.64 -3.54
CA VAL A 160 -8.57 -15.82 -2.13
C VAL A 160 -9.28 -14.85 -1.17
N GLY A 161 -10.15 -13.98 -1.69
CA GLY A 161 -11.08 -13.20 -0.87
C GLY A 161 -10.92 -11.68 -0.92
N ALA A 162 -10.14 -11.12 -1.84
CA ALA A 162 -10.11 -9.67 -2.03
C ALA A 162 -11.36 -9.18 -2.76
N ASP A 163 -11.89 -8.01 -2.38
CA ASP A 163 -12.95 -7.32 -3.13
C ASP A 163 -12.39 -6.49 -4.27
N THR A 164 -11.18 -5.97 -4.12
CA THR A 164 -10.47 -5.18 -5.12
C THR A 164 -8.97 -5.42 -5.05
N VAL A 165 -8.27 -5.04 -6.12
CA VAL A 165 -6.83 -5.26 -6.27
C VAL A 165 -6.12 -3.97 -6.66
N ASN A 166 -5.01 -3.68 -6.00
CA ASN A 166 -4.14 -2.55 -6.35
C ASN A 166 -2.99 -3.01 -7.26
N ALA A 167 -2.80 -2.31 -8.36
CA ALA A 167 -1.65 -2.46 -9.24
C ALA A 167 -0.86 -1.15 -9.27
N ALA A 168 0.38 -1.15 -8.80
CA ALA A 168 1.23 0.03 -8.73
C ALA A 168 2.41 -0.05 -9.71
N ARG A 169 3.31 -1.01 -9.52
CA ARG A 169 4.56 -1.11 -10.27
C ARG A 169 4.33 -1.40 -11.75
N ALA A 170 3.35 -2.21 -12.09
CA ALA A 170 2.97 -2.46 -13.47
C ALA A 170 2.53 -1.18 -14.19
N MET A 171 1.75 -0.32 -13.53
CA MET A 171 1.36 0.98 -14.07
C MET A 171 2.54 1.93 -14.20
N MET A 172 3.51 1.89 -13.28
CA MET A 172 4.75 2.66 -13.40
C MET A 172 5.59 2.21 -14.61
N ILE A 173 5.66 0.90 -14.87
CA ILE A 173 6.35 0.34 -16.04
C ILE A 173 5.63 0.80 -17.32
N ALA A 174 4.29 0.79 -17.34
CA ALA A 174 3.51 1.33 -18.45
C ALA A 174 3.80 2.81 -18.70
N LEU A 175 4.04 3.62 -17.66
CA LEU A 175 4.51 5.00 -17.79
C LEU A 175 5.91 5.13 -18.39
N GLY A 176 6.72 4.07 -18.33
CA GLY A 176 8.10 4.06 -18.82
C GLY A 176 9.15 3.96 -17.72
N CYS A 177 8.80 3.48 -16.53
CA CYS A 177 9.76 3.22 -15.48
C CYS A 177 10.74 2.10 -15.91
N VAL A 178 12.02 2.38 -15.80
CA VAL A 178 13.11 1.43 -16.15
C VAL A 178 13.67 0.71 -14.92
N GLN A 179 13.00 0.81 -13.78
CA GLN A 179 13.38 0.18 -12.51
C GLN A 179 14.81 0.54 -12.02
N ALA A 180 15.24 1.78 -12.27
CA ALA A 180 16.56 2.26 -11.85
C ALA A 180 16.75 2.31 -10.32
N LYS A 181 15.71 2.08 -9.53
CA LYS A 181 15.69 2.11 -8.06
C LYS A 181 16.23 3.41 -7.44
N ALA A 182 16.17 4.52 -8.17
CA ALA A 182 16.58 5.86 -7.75
C ALA A 182 15.39 6.75 -7.33
N CYS A 183 14.28 6.14 -6.92
CA CYS A 183 13.04 6.86 -6.63
C CYS A 183 13.15 7.81 -5.42
N ASN A 184 14.07 7.53 -4.50
CA ASN A 184 14.29 8.29 -3.27
C ASN A 184 15.41 9.35 -3.40
N THR A 185 16.11 9.40 -4.52
CA THR A 185 17.28 10.30 -4.71
C THR A 185 16.96 11.59 -5.43
N ASN A 186 15.73 11.75 -5.95
CA ASN A 186 15.36 12.82 -6.88
C ASN A 186 16.05 12.75 -8.26
N GLU A 187 16.76 11.66 -8.54
CA GLU A 187 17.56 11.46 -9.76
C GLU A 187 16.95 10.43 -10.72
N CYS A 188 15.62 10.24 -10.65
CA CYS A 188 14.92 9.32 -11.54
C CYS A 188 15.25 9.63 -13.02
N PRO A 189 15.85 8.69 -13.78
CA PRO A 189 16.29 8.95 -15.14
C PRO A 189 15.14 9.14 -16.12
N THR A 190 13.96 8.62 -15.80
CA THR A 190 12.75 8.70 -16.64
C THR A 190 11.81 9.84 -16.25
N GLY A 191 12.16 10.63 -15.24
CA GLY A 191 11.35 11.77 -14.79
C GLY A 191 10.12 11.42 -13.94
N ILE A 192 9.82 10.12 -13.72
CA ILE A 192 8.60 9.67 -13.03
C ILE A 192 8.63 10.01 -11.53
N ALA A 193 9.77 9.77 -10.87
CA ALA A 193 9.93 9.96 -9.43
C ALA A 193 11.00 11.04 -9.14
N THR A 194 10.74 12.25 -9.59
CA THR A 194 11.63 13.40 -9.38
C THR A 194 10.84 14.69 -9.30
N GLN A 195 11.35 15.65 -8.55
CA GLN A 195 10.87 17.04 -8.53
C GLN A 195 11.75 17.97 -9.38
N ASN A 196 12.80 17.44 -10.03
CA ASN A 196 13.63 18.19 -10.94
C ASN A 196 12.86 18.49 -12.24
N PRO A 197 12.55 19.77 -12.57
CA PRO A 197 11.75 20.11 -13.74
C PRO A 197 12.38 19.68 -15.07
N ALA A 198 13.72 19.68 -15.14
CA ALA A 198 14.44 19.25 -16.35
C ALA A 198 14.22 17.76 -16.63
N ARG A 199 14.22 16.92 -15.59
CA ARG A 199 13.94 15.48 -15.70
C ARG A 199 12.45 15.20 -15.88
N ALA A 200 11.58 15.92 -15.17
CA ALA A 200 10.14 15.74 -15.24
C ALA A 200 9.55 16.04 -16.63
N ARG A 201 10.20 16.90 -17.43
CA ARG A 201 9.83 17.18 -18.84
C ARG A 201 9.87 15.94 -19.75
N ALA A 202 10.56 14.88 -19.36
CA ALA A 202 10.56 13.59 -20.10
C ALA A 202 9.18 12.90 -20.09
N ILE A 203 8.28 13.32 -19.20
CA ILE A 203 6.93 12.78 -19.13
C ILE A 203 6.01 13.63 -20.01
N ILE A 204 5.77 13.14 -21.24
CA ILE A 204 4.75 13.71 -22.13
C ILE A 204 3.42 13.11 -21.72
N VAL A 205 2.57 13.91 -21.05
CA VAL A 205 1.35 13.43 -20.40
C VAL A 205 0.42 12.70 -21.35
N ASP A 206 0.16 13.25 -22.54
CA ASP A 206 -0.76 12.66 -23.52
C ASP A 206 -0.29 11.28 -23.99
N GLU A 207 1.00 11.14 -24.31
CA GLU A 207 1.59 9.86 -24.70
C GLU A 207 1.53 8.85 -23.55
N LYS A 208 1.95 9.25 -22.37
CA LYS A 208 2.02 8.35 -21.20
C LYS A 208 0.66 7.93 -20.69
N SER A 209 -0.32 8.83 -20.72
CA SER A 209 -1.71 8.52 -20.35
C SER A 209 -2.31 7.47 -21.29
N GLN A 210 -2.05 7.58 -22.59
CA GLN A 210 -2.53 6.59 -23.56
C GLN A 210 -1.88 5.21 -23.37
N ARG A 211 -0.58 5.18 -23.03
CA ARG A 211 0.11 3.91 -22.70
C ARG A 211 -0.50 3.23 -21.46
N VAL A 212 -0.71 3.99 -20.39
CA VAL A 212 -1.35 3.46 -19.17
C VAL A 212 -2.76 2.98 -19.44
N LYS A 213 -3.55 3.74 -20.20
CA LYS A 213 -4.90 3.35 -20.62
C LYS A 213 -4.91 2.05 -21.41
N ASN A 214 -4.01 1.90 -22.37
CA ASN A 214 -3.92 0.69 -23.18
C ASN A 214 -3.51 -0.53 -22.33
N PHE A 215 -2.51 -0.38 -21.45
CA PHE A 215 -2.09 -1.43 -20.53
C PHE A 215 -3.24 -1.84 -19.60
N HIS A 216 -3.93 -0.86 -18.99
CA HIS A 216 -5.05 -1.15 -18.12
C HIS A 216 -6.20 -1.88 -18.83
N LYS A 217 -6.57 -1.42 -20.02
CA LYS A 217 -7.61 -2.08 -20.83
C LYS A 217 -7.25 -3.53 -21.18
N ALA A 218 -6.01 -3.78 -21.61
CA ALA A 218 -5.54 -5.12 -21.91
C ALA A 218 -5.57 -6.03 -20.66
N THR A 219 -5.11 -5.53 -19.52
CA THR A 219 -5.12 -6.28 -18.25
C THR A 219 -6.56 -6.65 -17.83
N VAL A 220 -7.48 -5.69 -17.91
CA VAL A 220 -8.90 -5.93 -17.57
C VAL A 220 -9.54 -6.89 -18.56
N HIS A 221 -9.23 -6.81 -19.82
CA HIS A 221 -9.74 -7.73 -20.84
C HIS A 221 -9.33 -9.18 -20.54
N VAL A 222 -8.05 -9.42 -20.27
CA VAL A 222 -7.57 -10.75 -19.86
C VAL A 222 -8.27 -11.24 -18.59
N PHE A 223 -8.45 -10.35 -17.59
CA PHE A 223 -9.19 -10.70 -16.39
C PHE A 223 -10.64 -11.11 -16.68
N GLN A 224 -11.33 -10.39 -17.59
CA GLN A 224 -12.69 -10.72 -18.00
C GLN A 224 -12.77 -12.07 -18.74
N GLU A 225 -11.82 -12.36 -19.61
CA GLU A 225 -11.73 -13.66 -20.29
C GLU A 225 -11.58 -14.80 -19.28
N LEU A 226 -10.69 -14.64 -18.29
CA LEU A 226 -10.50 -15.64 -17.22
C LEU A 226 -11.74 -15.83 -16.34
N CYS A 227 -12.54 -14.78 -16.12
CA CYS A 227 -13.80 -14.88 -15.36
C CYS A 227 -14.94 -15.52 -16.18
N GLY A 228 -14.84 -15.52 -17.52
CA GLY A 228 -15.84 -16.13 -18.41
C GLY A 228 -15.52 -17.58 -18.81
N ALA A 229 -14.34 -18.04 -18.46
CA ALA A 229 -13.90 -19.42 -18.73
C ALA A 229 -14.34 -20.37 -17.61
#